data_cbde4282ab40f4b0ae8a861755dc755a
#
_entry.id   cbde4282ab40f4b0ae8a861755dc755a
#
_cell.length_a   1.000
_cell.length_b   1.000
_cell.length_c   1.000
_cell.angle_alpha   90.00
_cell.angle_beta   90.00
_cell.angle_gamma   90.00
#
_symmetry.space_group_name_H-M   'P 1'
#
loop_
_entity.id
_entity.type
_entity.pdbx_description
1 polymer ?
#
loop_
_entity_poly.entity_id
_entity_poly.type
_entity_poly.pdbx_seq_one_letter_code
_entity_poly.pdbx_strand_id
1 'polypeptide(L)'
;MSTIICLANSWKHGERCIAGIDIDTGEWIRPVCDTQYPEDGRVPTSVRLVEGREPELLDILEIPLAETGKDFGFECENRSVLPGQWNYLGKVRPAALQRYCGNFPYILHNSSKYVNPSFLQKLPLPQRRTLQLVHVVSFSPQSSGDGWRGTIQAANGQSLARAKITDPLLLNKLALGDRPKNPCLVTVSLSMPFAPRDDWEGEPPCWKLIAGVIEL
;
A
#
# COMPACT_ATOMS: atom_id res chain seq x y z
N MET A 1 15.93 5.87 -13.32
CA MET A 1 14.56 5.36 -13.63
C MET A 1 14.38 4.04 -12.91
N SER A 2 13.23 3.83 -12.30
CA SER A 2 12.87 2.53 -11.72
C SER A 2 11.58 2.05 -12.37
N THR A 3 11.47 0.76 -12.62
CA THR A 3 10.29 0.16 -13.25
C THR A 3 9.55 -0.67 -12.21
N ILE A 4 8.33 -0.24 -11.85
CA ILE A 4 7.52 -0.91 -10.83
C ILE A 4 6.21 -1.46 -11.40
N ILE A 5 5.72 -2.53 -10.82
CA ILE A 5 4.34 -2.98 -10.97
C ILE A 5 3.51 -2.27 -9.90
N CYS A 6 2.58 -1.42 -10.29
CA CYS A 6 1.69 -0.70 -9.36
C CYS A 6 0.78 -1.69 -8.62
N LEU A 7 0.88 -1.76 -7.30
CA LEU A 7 0.11 -2.66 -6.43
C LEU A 7 -0.70 -1.92 -5.36
N ALA A 8 -0.53 -0.61 -5.28
CA ALA A 8 -1.34 0.29 -4.47
C ALA A 8 -1.42 1.67 -5.13
N ASN A 9 -2.61 2.25 -5.15
CA ASN A 9 -2.87 3.65 -5.49
C ASN A 9 -3.97 4.15 -4.57
N SER A 10 -3.63 4.41 -3.32
CA SER A 10 -4.57 4.63 -2.23
C SER A 10 -4.73 6.10 -1.87
N TRP A 11 -5.89 6.47 -1.29
CA TRP A 11 -6.13 7.83 -0.81
C TRP A 11 -5.19 8.21 0.34
N LYS A 12 -4.61 9.41 0.24
CA LYS A 12 -3.79 10.02 1.29
C LYS A 12 -3.98 11.54 1.28
N HIS A 13 -4.77 12.08 2.21
CA HIS A 13 -4.99 13.53 2.39
C HIS A 13 -5.35 14.28 1.08
N GLY A 14 -6.32 13.76 0.32
CA GLY A 14 -6.75 14.35 -0.95
C GLY A 14 -5.89 14.00 -2.16
N GLU A 15 -4.72 13.44 -1.95
CA GLU A 15 -3.79 12.95 -2.97
C GLU A 15 -3.62 11.42 -2.90
N ARG A 16 -2.55 10.88 -3.45
CA ARG A 16 -2.30 9.43 -3.51
C ARG A 16 -1.04 9.01 -2.74
N CYS A 17 -1.11 7.79 -2.23
CA CYS A 17 0.03 6.98 -1.88
C CYS A 17 0.11 5.84 -2.89
N ILE A 18 1.17 5.82 -3.69
CA ILE A 18 1.42 4.80 -4.70
C ILE A 18 2.53 3.90 -4.20
N ALA A 19 2.38 2.60 -4.42
CA ALA A 19 3.43 1.63 -4.13
C ALA A 19 3.37 0.47 -5.13
N GLY A 20 4.51 -0.15 -5.33
CA GLY A 20 4.65 -1.28 -6.24
C GLY A 20 5.89 -2.10 -5.95
N ILE A 21 6.08 -3.11 -6.77
CA ILE A 21 7.27 -3.97 -6.72
C ILE A 21 8.13 -3.66 -7.94
N ASP A 22 9.39 -3.39 -7.70
CA ASP A 22 10.41 -3.24 -8.73
C ASP A 22 10.56 -4.57 -9.49
N ILE A 23 10.48 -4.51 -10.82
CA ILE A 23 10.46 -5.73 -11.64
C ILE A 23 11.81 -6.45 -11.69
N ASP A 24 12.91 -5.73 -11.47
CA ASP A 24 14.26 -6.24 -11.57
C ASP A 24 14.71 -6.86 -10.25
N THR A 25 14.39 -6.20 -9.13
CA THR A 25 14.84 -6.63 -7.79
C THR A 25 13.79 -7.44 -7.01
N GLY A 26 12.50 -7.25 -7.31
CA GLY A 26 11.39 -7.81 -6.55
C GLY A 26 11.14 -7.10 -5.21
N GLU A 27 11.81 -5.99 -4.96
CA GLU A 27 11.66 -5.19 -3.74
C GLU A 27 10.49 -4.21 -3.84
N TRP A 28 9.91 -3.89 -2.70
CA TRP A 28 8.90 -2.85 -2.62
C TRP A 28 9.51 -1.46 -2.81
N ILE A 29 8.83 -0.64 -3.62
CA ILE A 29 9.12 0.79 -3.81
C ILE A 29 7.84 1.58 -3.54
N ARG A 30 7.98 2.64 -2.75
CA ARG A 30 6.97 3.68 -2.55
C ARG A 30 7.54 5.01 -3.06
N PRO A 31 7.11 5.50 -4.24
CA PRO A 31 7.43 6.85 -4.67
C PRO A 31 6.90 7.88 -3.67
N VAL A 32 7.76 8.82 -3.26
CA VAL A 32 7.40 9.89 -2.32
C VAL A 32 7.79 11.26 -2.87
N CYS A 33 6.89 12.24 -2.77
CA CYS A 33 7.16 13.64 -3.08
C CYS A 33 7.54 14.38 -1.79
N ASP A 34 8.58 13.92 -1.12
CA ASP A 34 9.02 14.35 0.21
C ASP A 34 9.55 15.80 0.26
N THR A 35 9.95 16.37 -0.86
CA THR A 35 10.27 17.80 -0.95
C THR A 35 9.02 18.68 -0.89
N GLN A 36 7.93 18.27 -1.55
CA GLN A 36 6.66 19.01 -1.57
C GLN A 36 5.78 18.68 -0.36
N TYR A 37 5.81 17.44 0.10
CA TYR A 37 5.04 16.92 1.24
C TYR A 37 5.96 16.26 2.27
N PRO A 38 6.73 17.08 3.02
CA PRO A 38 7.75 16.56 3.94
C PRO A 38 7.19 15.79 5.13
N GLU A 39 5.88 15.90 5.40
CA GLU A 39 5.21 15.20 6.51
C GLU A 39 4.85 13.75 6.17
N ASP A 40 4.52 13.46 4.89
CA ASP A 40 3.95 12.18 4.53
C ASP A 40 4.27 11.67 3.12
N GLY A 41 4.94 12.45 2.29
CA GLY A 41 5.43 12.04 0.97
C GLY A 41 4.35 11.70 -0.06
N ARG A 42 3.08 12.14 0.14
CA ARG A 42 2.01 11.88 -0.83
C ARG A 42 2.35 12.39 -2.23
N VAL A 43 1.81 11.72 -3.25
CA VAL A 43 2.12 12.01 -4.65
C VAL A 43 0.97 12.82 -5.27
N PRO A 44 1.21 14.09 -5.66
CA PRO A 44 0.17 14.95 -6.22
C PRO A 44 -0.21 14.56 -7.64
N THR A 45 -1.45 14.94 -8.04
CA THR A 45 -1.98 14.69 -9.39
C THR A 45 -1.03 15.17 -10.49
N SER A 46 -0.40 16.34 -10.31
CA SER A 46 0.52 16.91 -11.30
C SER A 46 1.78 16.07 -11.57
N VAL A 47 2.10 15.13 -10.69
CA VAL A 47 3.28 14.27 -10.79
C VAL A 47 2.94 12.86 -11.26
N ARG A 48 1.81 12.30 -10.77
CA ARG A 48 1.52 10.87 -10.94
C ARG A 48 0.75 10.49 -12.21
N LEU A 49 0.18 11.48 -12.93
CA LEU A 49 -0.58 11.15 -14.13
C LEU A 49 0.32 10.55 -15.21
N VAL A 50 -0.12 9.44 -15.76
CA VAL A 50 0.53 8.71 -16.84
C VAL A 50 -0.37 8.78 -18.06
N GLU A 51 0.11 9.40 -19.14
CA GLU A 51 -0.70 9.62 -20.37
C GLU A 51 -2.06 10.30 -20.05
N GLY A 52 -2.07 11.20 -19.04
CA GLY A 52 -3.27 11.96 -18.63
C GLY A 52 -4.26 11.20 -17.74
N ARG A 53 -3.97 9.97 -17.33
CA ARG A 53 -4.80 9.16 -16.42
C ARG A 53 -4.10 8.81 -15.10
N GLU A 54 -4.89 8.50 -14.10
CA GLU A 54 -4.38 7.91 -12.85
C GLU A 54 -3.76 6.53 -13.12
N PRO A 55 -2.62 6.19 -12.48
CA PRO A 55 -2.12 4.82 -12.46
C PRO A 55 -3.14 3.84 -11.91
N GLU A 56 -3.24 2.67 -12.51
CA GLU A 56 -4.09 1.59 -12.04
C GLU A 56 -3.25 0.46 -11.44
N LEU A 57 -3.90 -0.36 -10.62
CA LEU A 57 -3.28 -1.61 -10.18
C LEU A 57 -2.91 -2.47 -11.39
N LEU A 58 -1.77 -3.14 -11.32
CA LEU A 58 -1.16 -3.96 -12.37
C LEU A 58 -0.45 -3.17 -13.48
N ASP A 59 -0.54 -1.86 -13.53
CA ASP A 59 0.25 -1.08 -14.48
C ASP A 59 1.74 -1.25 -14.21
N ILE A 60 2.51 -1.41 -15.28
CA ILE A 60 3.97 -1.32 -15.26
C ILE A 60 4.32 0.14 -15.51
N LEU A 61 4.94 0.77 -14.54
CA LEU A 61 5.26 2.19 -14.55
C LEU A 61 6.77 2.37 -14.50
N GLU A 62 7.31 3.17 -15.41
CA GLU A 62 8.67 3.66 -15.33
C GLU A 62 8.65 5.07 -14.71
N ILE A 63 9.36 5.23 -13.59
CA ILE A 63 9.28 6.41 -12.73
C ILE A 63 10.69 6.95 -12.48
N PRO A 64 10.93 8.27 -12.62
CA PRO A 64 12.18 8.89 -12.21
C PRO A 64 12.27 8.95 -10.69
N LEU A 65 13.05 8.06 -10.10
CA LEU A 65 13.24 7.95 -8.66
C LEU A 65 14.72 8.08 -8.28
N ALA A 66 14.96 8.67 -7.12
CA ALA A 66 16.26 8.61 -6.44
C ALA A 66 16.50 7.18 -5.88
N GLU A 67 17.74 6.88 -5.52
CA GLU A 67 18.08 5.61 -4.87
C GLU A 67 17.45 5.45 -3.48
N THR A 68 17.19 6.56 -2.81
CA THR A 68 16.57 6.62 -1.48
C THR A 68 15.51 7.71 -1.43
N GLY A 69 14.69 7.71 -0.39
CA GLY A 69 13.74 8.77 -0.06
C GLY A 69 13.63 8.94 1.46
N LYS A 70 12.87 9.92 1.90
CA LYS A 70 12.62 10.16 3.31
C LYS A 70 11.90 8.96 3.93
N ASP A 71 12.48 8.39 4.97
CA ASP A 71 11.97 7.19 5.66
C ASP A 71 10.89 7.48 6.70
N PHE A 72 10.57 8.75 6.94
CA PHE A 72 9.63 9.20 7.99
C PHE A 72 9.87 8.52 9.35
N GLY A 73 11.09 8.01 9.55
CA GLY A 73 11.56 7.36 10.77
C GLY A 73 11.32 5.84 10.83
N PHE A 74 10.57 5.23 9.90
CA PHE A 74 10.28 3.79 9.95
C PHE A 74 9.99 3.11 8.59
N GLU A 75 9.87 3.84 7.49
CA GLU A 75 9.59 3.30 6.16
C GLU A 75 10.88 3.05 5.39
N CYS A 76 11.15 1.85 4.95
CA CYS A 76 12.38 1.51 4.23
C CYS A 76 12.21 1.46 2.69
N GLU A 77 10.96 1.48 2.20
CA GLU A 77 10.62 1.33 0.79
C GLU A 77 10.56 2.67 0.02
N ASN A 78 10.71 3.79 0.72
CA ASN A 78 10.51 5.12 0.14
C ASN A 78 11.66 5.49 -0.80
N ARG A 79 11.29 6.04 -1.97
CA ARG A 79 12.21 6.65 -2.94
C ARG A 79 11.67 7.99 -3.39
N SER A 80 12.49 9.05 -3.29
CA SER A 80 12.07 10.40 -3.68
C SER A 80 11.84 10.48 -5.18
N VAL A 81 10.71 11.06 -5.57
CA VAL A 81 10.40 11.31 -6.98
C VAL A 81 11.28 12.45 -7.50
N LEU A 82 11.98 12.19 -8.58
CA LEU A 82 12.81 13.16 -9.32
C LEU A 82 11.97 13.86 -10.40
N PRO A 83 12.40 15.04 -10.88
CA PRO A 83 11.77 15.69 -12.03
C PRO A 83 11.74 14.77 -13.26
N GLY A 84 10.61 14.72 -13.94
CA GLY A 84 10.40 13.91 -15.13
C GLY A 84 8.97 13.39 -15.23
N GLN A 85 8.65 12.77 -16.36
CA GLN A 85 7.34 12.16 -16.58
C GLN A 85 7.37 10.68 -16.18
N TRP A 86 6.25 10.18 -15.70
CA TRP A 86 6.01 8.77 -15.51
C TRP A 86 5.55 8.17 -16.84
N ASN A 87 6.07 7.00 -17.19
CA ASN A 87 5.73 6.30 -18.42
C ASN A 87 4.95 5.02 -18.11
N TYR A 88 3.94 4.74 -18.93
CA TYR A 88 3.22 3.47 -18.92
C TYR A 88 3.92 2.49 -19.88
N LEU A 89 4.32 1.33 -19.38
CA LEU A 89 5.00 0.31 -20.18
C LEU A 89 4.14 -0.91 -20.48
N GLY A 90 2.95 -0.99 -19.88
CA GLY A 90 2.05 -2.13 -20.06
C GLY A 90 1.38 -2.55 -18.76
N LYS A 91 0.82 -3.76 -18.74
CA LYS A 91 0.09 -4.30 -17.60
C LYS A 91 0.45 -5.76 -17.35
N VAL A 92 0.66 -6.14 -16.09
CA VAL A 92 0.91 -7.55 -15.73
C VAL A 92 -0.38 -8.33 -15.54
N ARG A 93 -0.30 -9.67 -15.70
CA ARG A 93 -1.41 -10.55 -15.35
C ARG A 93 -1.42 -10.81 -13.84
N PRO A 94 -2.58 -10.82 -13.16
CA PRO A 94 -2.68 -11.05 -11.72
C PRO A 94 -1.94 -12.29 -11.24
N ALA A 95 -2.06 -13.43 -11.95
CA ALA A 95 -1.42 -14.68 -11.58
C ALA A 95 0.11 -14.60 -11.47
N ALA A 96 0.76 -13.70 -12.22
CA ALA A 96 2.22 -13.54 -12.17
C ALA A 96 2.69 -12.93 -10.85
N LEU A 97 1.79 -12.33 -10.06
CA LEU A 97 2.12 -11.64 -8.81
C LEU A 97 2.18 -12.57 -7.60
N GLN A 98 1.65 -13.80 -7.68
CA GLN A 98 1.63 -14.73 -6.55
C GLN A 98 3.05 -15.02 -6.01
N ARG A 99 4.06 -14.98 -6.85
CA ARG A 99 5.47 -15.17 -6.47
C ARG A 99 5.99 -14.12 -5.48
N TYR A 100 5.35 -12.95 -5.41
CA TYR A 100 5.70 -11.87 -4.51
C TYR A 100 4.96 -11.93 -3.17
N CYS A 101 4.02 -12.87 -3.01
CA CYS A 101 3.38 -13.13 -1.73
C CYS A 101 4.33 -13.92 -0.84
N GLY A 102 5.13 -13.21 -0.04
CA GLY A 102 6.06 -13.86 0.88
C GLY A 102 5.34 -14.70 1.94
N ASN A 103 5.97 -15.81 2.36
CA ASN A 103 5.46 -16.63 3.46
C ASN A 103 5.92 -16.04 4.80
N PHE A 104 5.23 -15.01 5.27
CA PHE A 104 5.51 -14.36 6.55
C PHE A 104 4.61 -14.90 7.65
N PRO A 105 5.09 -14.96 8.92
CA PRO A 105 4.31 -15.45 10.06
C PRO A 105 3.12 -14.55 10.40
N TYR A 106 3.16 -13.28 9.97
CA TYR A 106 2.10 -12.29 10.20
C TYR A 106 1.90 -11.39 8.97
N ILE A 107 0.69 -10.88 8.83
CA ILE A 107 0.42 -9.75 7.94
C ILE A 107 1.01 -8.52 8.63
N LEU A 108 2.13 -8.01 8.10
CA LEU A 108 2.91 -6.89 8.67
C LEU A 108 3.16 -7.03 10.18
N HIS A 109 4.22 -7.77 10.53
CA HIS A 109 4.88 -7.85 11.85
C HIS A 109 4.15 -8.57 12.98
N ASN A 110 2.83 -8.44 13.11
CA ASN A 110 2.07 -8.99 14.25
C ASN A 110 0.61 -9.33 13.86
N SER A 111 -0.15 -9.92 14.79
CA SER A 111 -1.57 -10.23 14.61
C SER A 111 -2.52 -9.06 14.89
N SER A 112 -2.00 -7.92 15.40
CA SER A 112 -2.80 -6.74 15.71
C SER A 112 -3.18 -5.96 14.44
N LYS A 113 -4.14 -5.04 14.55
CA LYS A 113 -4.55 -4.13 13.47
C LYS A 113 -3.56 -3.01 13.19
N TYR A 114 -2.53 -2.88 14.01
CA TYR A 114 -1.55 -1.81 13.95
C TYR A 114 -0.17 -2.31 14.39
N VAL A 115 0.82 -1.49 14.11
CA VAL A 115 2.22 -1.66 14.54
C VAL A 115 2.70 -0.34 15.11
N ASN A 116 3.40 -0.36 16.23
CA ASN A 116 3.96 0.85 16.83
C ASN A 116 5.23 1.29 16.09
N PRO A 117 5.40 2.59 15.79
CA PRO A 117 6.62 3.11 15.16
C PRO A 117 7.88 2.72 15.91
N SER A 118 7.87 2.80 17.25
CA SER A 118 9.01 2.41 18.10
C SER A 118 9.42 0.95 17.94
N PHE A 119 8.47 0.04 17.61
CA PHE A 119 8.81 -1.34 17.27
C PHE A 119 9.55 -1.42 15.94
N LEU A 120 9.04 -0.73 14.90
CA LEU A 120 9.65 -0.71 13.56
C LEU A 120 11.06 -0.13 13.62
N GLN A 121 11.27 0.95 14.37
CA GLN A 121 12.55 1.62 14.53
C GLN A 121 13.63 0.73 15.16
N LYS A 122 13.23 -0.23 15.99
CA LYS A 122 14.15 -1.21 16.60
C LYS A 122 14.60 -2.32 15.65
N LEU A 123 13.86 -2.51 14.54
CA LEU A 123 14.23 -3.49 13.53
C LEU A 123 15.39 -2.99 12.66
N PRO A 124 16.26 -3.87 12.14
CA PRO A 124 17.15 -3.54 11.04
C PRO A 124 16.38 -2.96 9.86
N LEU A 125 16.95 -1.97 9.15
CA LEU A 125 16.28 -1.25 8.09
C LEU A 125 15.57 -2.17 7.06
N PRO A 126 16.18 -3.25 6.53
CA PRO A 126 15.51 -4.13 5.55
C PRO A 126 14.32 -4.92 6.11
N GLN A 127 14.18 -4.95 7.44
CA GLN A 127 13.08 -5.65 8.13
C GLN A 127 11.90 -4.72 8.49
N ARG A 128 12.05 -3.41 8.31
CA ARG A 128 11.01 -2.40 8.58
C ARG A 128 9.93 -2.35 7.50
N ARG A 129 9.41 -3.50 7.10
CA ARG A 129 8.40 -3.56 6.04
C ARG A 129 7.13 -2.83 6.43
N THR A 130 6.69 -1.91 5.57
CA THR A 130 5.42 -1.21 5.72
C THR A 130 4.43 -1.57 4.62
N LEU A 131 4.84 -2.45 3.70
CA LEU A 131 4.06 -2.96 2.58
C LEU A 131 4.17 -4.49 2.52
N GLN A 132 3.07 -5.15 2.19
CA GLN A 132 3.02 -6.60 1.97
C GLN A 132 1.92 -6.96 0.99
N LEU A 133 2.26 -7.79 -0.01
CA LEU A 133 1.27 -8.45 -0.86
C LEU A 133 0.86 -9.77 -0.20
N VAL A 134 -0.44 -9.97 -0.04
CA VAL A 134 -1.04 -11.13 0.65
C VAL A 134 -1.93 -11.89 -0.31
N HIS A 135 -1.71 -13.19 -0.44
CA HIS A 135 -2.66 -14.07 -1.12
C HIS A 135 -3.84 -14.36 -0.16
N VAL A 136 -5.01 -13.92 -0.52
CA VAL A 136 -6.22 -13.93 0.30
C VAL A 136 -7.22 -14.93 -0.27
N VAL A 137 -7.65 -15.88 0.56
CA VAL A 137 -8.68 -16.88 0.20
C VAL A 137 -10.09 -16.38 0.48
N SER A 138 -10.23 -15.44 1.42
CA SER A 138 -11.51 -14.81 1.74
C SER A 138 -11.32 -13.32 2.06
N PHE A 139 -12.03 -12.47 1.34
CA PHE A 139 -12.11 -11.03 1.58
C PHE A 139 -13.57 -10.63 1.76
N SER A 140 -13.89 -10.01 2.90
CA SER A 140 -15.25 -9.58 3.27
C SER A 140 -15.26 -8.08 3.56
N PRO A 141 -15.68 -7.23 2.61
CA PRO A 141 -15.86 -5.80 2.83
C PRO A 141 -17.18 -5.52 3.56
N GLN A 142 -17.13 -4.57 4.49
CA GLN A 142 -18.29 -4.10 5.26
C GLN A 142 -18.32 -2.58 5.31
N SER A 143 -19.48 -1.98 5.15
CA SER A 143 -19.69 -0.56 5.38
C SER A 143 -19.55 -0.22 6.86
N SER A 144 -18.98 0.93 7.16
CA SER A 144 -18.79 1.49 8.50
C SER A 144 -19.10 2.98 8.44
N GLY A 145 -19.46 3.62 9.56
CA GLY A 145 -19.82 5.04 9.59
C GLY A 145 -18.74 5.99 9.04
N ASP A 146 -17.47 5.56 9.02
CA ASP A 146 -16.31 6.29 8.51
C ASP A 146 -15.76 5.74 7.17
N GLY A 147 -16.59 4.98 6.42
CA GLY A 147 -16.23 4.39 5.13
C GLY A 147 -16.31 2.86 5.09
N TRP A 148 -15.44 2.22 4.32
CA TRP A 148 -15.41 0.77 4.16
C TRP A 148 -14.24 0.13 4.90
N ARG A 149 -14.50 -1.01 5.51
CA ARG A 149 -13.51 -1.86 6.17
C ARG A 149 -13.53 -3.26 5.59
N GLY A 150 -12.36 -3.88 5.48
CA GLY A 150 -12.21 -5.24 4.98
C GLY A 150 -11.69 -6.19 6.06
N THR A 151 -12.25 -7.39 6.09
CA THR A 151 -11.66 -8.52 6.81
C THR A 151 -11.07 -9.47 5.77
N ILE A 152 -9.81 -9.85 5.93
CA ILE A 152 -9.11 -10.76 5.04
C ILE A 152 -8.64 -12.00 5.80
N GLN A 153 -8.70 -13.15 5.11
CA GLN A 153 -8.09 -14.40 5.53
C GLN A 153 -7.08 -14.81 4.47
N ALA A 154 -5.81 -14.84 4.83
CA ALA A 154 -4.72 -15.22 3.96
C ALA A 154 -4.66 -16.75 3.77
N ALA A 155 -4.08 -17.19 2.66
CA ALA A 155 -3.93 -18.61 2.33
C ALA A 155 -3.08 -19.38 3.36
N ASN A 156 -2.20 -18.71 4.10
CA ASN A 156 -1.40 -19.29 5.18
C ASN A 156 -2.10 -19.29 6.56
N GLY A 157 -3.41 -19.00 6.62
CA GLY A 157 -4.20 -18.99 7.84
C GLY A 157 -4.17 -17.68 8.64
N GLN A 158 -3.38 -16.70 8.25
CA GLN A 158 -3.36 -15.38 8.89
C GLN A 158 -4.65 -14.60 8.60
N SER A 159 -5.06 -13.75 9.54
CA SER A 159 -6.22 -12.89 9.35
C SER A 159 -5.92 -11.44 9.76
N LEU A 160 -6.58 -10.50 9.09
CA LEU A 160 -6.61 -9.10 9.45
C LEU A 160 -8.08 -8.64 9.43
N ALA A 161 -8.61 -8.31 10.60
CA ALA A 161 -10.00 -7.96 10.76
C ALA A 161 -10.25 -6.46 10.67
N ARG A 162 -11.28 -6.06 9.88
CA ARG A 162 -11.81 -4.70 9.83
C ARG A 162 -10.76 -3.61 9.55
N ALA A 163 -9.77 -3.90 8.70
CA ALA A 163 -8.82 -2.90 8.21
C ALA A 163 -9.53 -1.88 7.30
N LYS A 164 -9.16 -0.59 7.40
CA LYS A 164 -9.73 0.45 6.53
C LYS A 164 -9.32 0.22 5.08
N ILE A 165 -10.29 0.30 4.17
CA ILE A 165 -10.04 0.23 2.73
C ILE A 165 -9.73 1.64 2.24
N THR A 166 -8.61 1.80 1.53
CA THR A 166 -8.13 3.08 1.00
C THR A 166 -7.94 3.06 -0.52
N ASP A 167 -8.21 1.93 -1.17
CA ASP A 167 -8.22 1.77 -2.63
C ASP A 167 -9.47 2.46 -3.22
N PRO A 168 -9.32 3.56 -3.99
CA PRO A 168 -10.46 4.32 -4.49
C PRO A 168 -11.28 3.57 -5.55
N LEU A 169 -10.64 2.73 -6.37
CA LEU A 169 -11.37 1.95 -7.39
C LEU A 169 -12.24 0.90 -6.72
N LEU A 170 -11.71 0.23 -5.70
CA LEU A 170 -12.51 -0.70 -4.90
C LEU A 170 -13.63 0.02 -4.15
N LEU A 171 -13.35 1.17 -3.53
CA LEU A 171 -14.37 1.96 -2.83
C LEU A 171 -15.53 2.34 -3.74
N ASN A 172 -15.25 2.75 -4.98
CA ASN A 172 -16.28 3.04 -5.97
C ASN A 172 -17.11 1.80 -6.33
N LYS A 173 -16.47 0.65 -6.56
CA LYS A 173 -17.17 -0.62 -6.82
C LYS A 173 -18.08 -1.01 -5.65
N LEU A 174 -17.56 -0.92 -4.42
CA LEU A 174 -18.33 -1.24 -3.21
C LEU A 174 -19.55 -0.32 -3.01
N ALA A 175 -19.41 0.97 -3.35
CA ALA A 175 -20.51 1.93 -3.31
C ALA A 175 -21.62 1.60 -4.32
N LEU A 176 -21.27 0.99 -5.46
CA LEU A 176 -22.21 0.51 -6.47
C LEU A 176 -22.81 -0.87 -6.13
N GLY A 177 -22.40 -1.48 -5.02
CA GLY A 177 -22.89 -2.78 -4.58
C GLY A 177 -22.05 -3.97 -5.04
N ASP A 178 -21.01 -3.74 -5.85
CA ASP A 178 -20.10 -4.80 -6.29
C ASP A 178 -19.27 -5.34 -5.14
N ARG A 179 -18.87 -6.60 -5.24
CA ARG A 179 -18.00 -7.28 -4.28
C ARG A 179 -16.84 -7.94 -5.00
N PRO A 180 -15.60 -7.80 -4.49
CA PRO A 180 -14.45 -8.48 -5.09
C PRO A 180 -14.62 -9.99 -5.01
N LYS A 181 -14.18 -10.66 -6.07
CA LYS A 181 -14.14 -12.11 -6.13
C LYS A 181 -13.00 -12.67 -5.28
N ASN A 182 -13.21 -13.87 -4.79
CA ASN A 182 -12.19 -14.66 -4.09
C ASN A 182 -11.75 -15.86 -4.96
N PRO A 183 -10.47 -16.27 -4.94
CA PRO A 183 -9.36 -15.64 -4.21
C PRO A 183 -8.91 -14.32 -4.85
N CYS A 184 -8.16 -13.51 -4.08
CA CYS A 184 -7.60 -12.25 -4.54
C CYS A 184 -6.21 -12.00 -3.93
N LEU A 185 -5.49 -11.02 -4.49
CA LEU A 185 -4.28 -10.48 -3.89
C LEU A 185 -4.61 -9.14 -3.23
N VAL A 186 -4.13 -8.95 -2.02
CA VAL A 186 -4.38 -7.72 -1.25
C VAL A 186 -3.05 -7.09 -0.87
N THR A 187 -2.86 -5.84 -1.25
CA THR A 187 -1.77 -5.01 -0.73
C THR A 187 -2.19 -4.44 0.62
N VAL A 188 -1.49 -4.85 1.67
CA VAL A 188 -1.63 -4.25 3.00
C VAL A 188 -0.48 -3.27 3.20
N SER A 189 -0.81 -2.04 3.64
CA SER A 189 0.16 -1.00 3.98
C SER A 189 -0.01 -0.50 5.41
N LEU A 190 1.04 0.06 5.99
CA LEU A 190 0.95 0.82 7.24
C LEU A 190 0.64 2.29 6.95
N SER A 191 -0.22 2.89 7.77
CA SER A 191 -0.44 4.35 7.77
C SER A 191 0.74 5.08 8.41
N MET A 192 0.79 6.41 8.21
CA MET A 192 1.51 7.28 9.14
C MET A 192 0.92 7.11 10.55
N PRO A 193 1.73 7.34 11.60
CA PRO A 193 1.25 7.24 12.98
C PRO A 193 0.10 8.21 13.25
N PHE A 194 -1.01 7.72 13.79
CA PHE A 194 -2.06 8.59 14.31
C PHE A 194 -2.89 7.90 15.41
N ALA A 195 -3.27 8.68 16.40
CA ALA A 195 -4.19 8.25 17.43
C ALA A 195 -5.63 8.27 16.89
N PRO A 196 -6.44 7.21 17.07
CA PRO A 196 -7.79 7.14 16.53
C PRO A 196 -8.79 8.00 17.31
N ARG A 197 -8.43 8.42 18.51
CA ARG A 197 -9.23 9.23 19.43
C ARG A 197 -8.30 10.10 20.30
N ASP A 198 -8.81 11.20 20.80
CA ASP A 198 -8.05 12.13 21.64
C ASP A 198 -7.62 11.52 22.99
N ASP A 199 -8.37 10.53 23.48
CA ASP A 199 -8.10 9.78 24.71
C ASP A 199 -7.22 8.53 24.49
N TRP A 200 -6.53 8.44 23.35
CA TRP A 200 -5.64 7.31 23.07
C TRP A 200 -4.43 7.33 24.02
N GLU A 201 -4.27 6.29 24.79
CA GLU A 201 -3.11 6.11 25.66
C GLU A 201 -1.96 5.44 24.91
N GLY A 202 -0.76 6.01 25.03
CA GLY A 202 0.46 5.47 24.44
C GLY A 202 0.83 6.09 23.09
N GLU A 203 1.78 5.47 22.42
CA GLU A 203 2.32 5.94 21.14
C GLU A 203 1.26 5.84 20.04
N PRO A 204 1.07 6.90 19.21
CA PRO A 204 0.21 6.82 18.03
C PRO A 204 0.67 5.70 17.09
N PRO A 205 -0.18 4.71 16.79
CA PRO A 205 0.23 3.55 16.01
C PRO A 205 0.13 3.77 14.50
N CYS A 206 0.86 2.97 13.72
CA CYS A 206 0.69 2.81 12.30
C CYS A 206 -0.39 1.75 12.03
N TRP A 207 -1.51 2.13 11.47
CA TRP A 207 -2.64 1.22 11.18
C TRP A 207 -2.39 0.42 9.91
N LYS A 208 -2.79 -0.85 9.92
CA LYS A 208 -2.82 -1.69 8.72
C LYS A 208 -4.02 -1.32 7.87
N LEU A 209 -3.75 -0.95 6.61
CA LEU A 209 -4.72 -0.51 5.63
C LEU A 209 -4.78 -1.49 4.46
N ILE A 210 -5.94 -1.63 3.84
CA ILE A 210 -6.11 -2.32 2.56
C ILE A 210 -5.95 -1.27 1.45
N ALA A 211 -4.77 -1.27 0.82
CA ALA A 211 -4.34 -0.24 -0.12
C ALA A 211 -4.53 -0.61 -1.59
N GLY A 212 -4.78 -1.88 -1.90
CA GLY A 212 -5.08 -2.39 -3.23
C GLY A 212 -5.65 -3.80 -3.18
N VAL A 213 -6.61 -4.11 -4.05
CA VAL A 213 -7.22 -5.44 -4.17
C VAL A 213 -7.26 -5.85 -5.64
N ILE A 214 -6.67 -7.01 -5.95
CA ILE A 214 -6.54 -7.56 -7.30
C ILE A 214 -7.21 -8.94 -7.32
N GLU A 215 -8.25 -9.09 -8.12
CA GLU A 215 -8.93 -10.37 -8.35
C GLU A 215 -8.04 -11.32 -9.16
N LEU A 216 -8.03 -12.63 -8.82
CA LEU A 216 -7.26 -13.68 -9.49
C LEU A 216 -8.08 -14.43 -10.54
#